data_0e812eb966c703cacc7d3abb6b7b10b2
#
_entry.id   0e812eb966c703cacc7d3abb6b7b10b2
#
_cell.length_a   1.000
_cell.length_b   1.000
_cell.length_c   1.000
_cell.angle_alpha   90.00
_cell.angle_beta   90.00
_cell.angle_gamma   90.00
#
_symmetry.space_group_name_H-M   'P 1'
#
loop_
_entity.id
_entity.type
_entity.pdbx_description
1 polymer ?
#
loop_
_entity_poly.entity_id
_entity_poly.type
_entity_poly.pdbx_seq_one_letter_code
_entity_poly.pdbx_strand_id
1 'polypeptide(L)'
;GRFAEMIDSTHTVAGGIDLSNQYVIPGLVDIHTHGNSGADFSDGDYDGLIRMARYLAQNGVTSFAPASMTLPYHVLEMAFKNAVWLKNEKPRECANLVGIQMEGPFFSEKKKGAQNGSYLKLPDIEAFQKLYDSSKGLIRIVDVAAELSGAETFTKHAATLCKVAIAHTDCTYDEAETVFDAGASHLTHLFNAMPGIHHRKPGPIGAGSERKGVTAELICDGLHVHPSAIRMAFKLFPGRVCLISDALRCCGMPDGKYTLGGQEVFLKNGVARLADGTIAGSATNLYDCMKKAVEFGIPREQAVMSATIIPAAVVGCADKVGSIAAGKNADFVVCDEQLNPKSVYLNGVLLKKPSELSFDS
;
A
#
# COMPACT_ATOMS: atom_id res chain seq x y z
N GLY A 1 6.16 -6.69 21.79
CA GLY A 1 6.99 -7.89 21.90
C GLY A 1 7.40 -8.47 20.56
N ARG A 2 8.13 -9.58 20.63
CA ARG A 2 8.63 -10.32 19.47
C ARG A 2 8.25 -11.78 19.61
N PHE A 3 8.17 -12.49 18.50
CA PHE A 3 8.09 -13.95 18.52
C PHE A 3 9.39 -14.49 19.12
N ALA A 4 9.27 -15.34 20.15
CA ALA A 4 10.43 -15.92 20.83
C ALA A 4 11.00 -17.08 20.00
N GLU A 5 10.17 -18.09 19.75
CA GLU A 5 10.53 -19.28 19.00
C GLU A 5 9.28 -19.91 18.35
N MET A 6 9.52 -20.77 17.37
CA MET A 6 8.50 -21.64 16.79
C MET A 6 8.78 -23.05 17.30
N ILE A 7 7.81 -23.62 17.98
CA ILE A 7 7.87 -25.01 18.48
C ILE A 7 6.85 -25.87 17.75
N ASP A 8 7.15 -27.13 17.57
CA ASP A 8 6.24 -28.05 16.91
C ASP A 8 5.08 -28.49 17.82
N SER A 9 4.06 -29.13 17.25
CA SER A 9 2.83 -29.54 17.91
C SER A 9 3.02 -30.64 18.99
N THR A 10 4.24 -31.18 19.13
CA THR A 10 4.55 -32.21 20.15
C THR A 10 4.85 -31.60 21.51
N HIS A 11 5.07 -30.28 21.57
CA HIS A 11 5.37 -29.55 22.79
C HIS A 11 4.13 -28.91 23.38
N THR A 12 3.90 -29.11 24.67
CA THR A 12 2.81 -28.46 25.42
C THR A 12 3.37 -27.26 26.17
N VAL A 13 2.79 -26.08 25.95
CA VAL A 13 3.13 -24.85 26.66
C VAL A 13 2.08 -24.58 27.73
N ALA A 14 2.51 -24.54 28.99
CA ALA A 14 1.60 -24.19 30.11
C ALA A 14 1.16 -22.72 29.98
N GLY A 15 -0.15 -22.47 30.12
CA GLY A 15 -0.72 -21.12 30.02
C GLY A 15 -0.84 -20.58 28.58
N GLY A 16 -0.72 -21.44 27.59
CA GLY A 16 -0.92 -21.09 26.19
C GLY A 16 -2.38 -20.76 25.88
N ILE A 17 -2.61 -20.02 24.81
CA ILE A 17 -3.94 -19.78 24.23
C ILE A 17 -4.21 -20.88 23.20
N ASP A 18 -5.28 -21.64 23.39
CA ASP A 18 -5.71 -22.63 22.39
C ASP A 18 -6.41 -21.92 21.21
N LEU A 19 -5.80 -22.04 20.04
CA LEU A 19 -6.30 -21.51 18.76
C LEU A 19 -6.68 -22.64 17.80
N SER A 20 -7.04 -23.82 18.32
CA SER A 20 -7.50 -24.95 17.52
C SER A 20 -8.63 -24.52 16.57
N ASN A 21 -8.58 -24.98 15.32
CA ASN A 21 -9.50 -24.61 14.23
C ASN A 21 -9.50 -23.11 13.84
N GLN A 22 -8.41 -22.41 14.13
CA GLN A 22 -8.20 -21.03 13.70
C GLN A 22 -6.90 -20.92 12.90
N TYR A 23 -6.84 -19.91 12.06
CA TYR A 23 -5.60 -19.53 11.37
C TYR A 23 -4.94 -18.38 12.11
N VAL A 24 -3.63 -18.40 12.16
CA VAL A 24 -2.81 -17.28 12.61
C VAL A 24 -2.02 -16.79 11.41
N ILE A 25 -2.31 -15.59 10.95
CA ILE A 25 -1.60 -14.95 9.82
C ILE A 25 -0.76 -13.79 10.33
N PRO A 26 0.35 -13.45 9.65
CA PRO A 26 1.11 -12.25 9.99
C PRO A 26 0.21 -11.02 9.93
N GLY A 27 0.49 -10.00 10.74
CA GLY A 27 -0.14 -8.70 10.58
C GLY A 27 0.14 -8.14 9.18
N LEU A 28 -0.87 -7.53 8.56
CA LEU A 28 -0.81 -7.05 7.19
C LEU A 28 0.08 -5.81 7.09
N VAL A 29 0.64 -5.61 5.90
CA VAL A 29 1.53 -4.49 5.57
C VAL A 29 0.95 -3.75 4.36
N ASP A 30 0.35 -2.58 4.58
CA ASP A 30 -0.19 -1.74 3.52
C ASP A 30 0.83 -0.70 3.10
N ILE A 31 1.33 -0.81 1.89
CA ILE A 31 2.38 0.09 1.39
C ILE A 31 1.85 1.24 0.53
N HIS A 32 0.53 1.28 0.30
CA HIS A 32 -0.13 2.33 -0.47
C HIS A 32 -1.53 2.60 0.10
N THR A 33 -1.65 3.65 0.90
CA THR A 33 -2.92 4.13 1.47
C THR A 33 -2.85 5.64 1.70
N HIS A 34 -3.81 6.39 1.16
CA HIS A 34 -3.86 7.85 1.34
C HIS A 34 -4.53 8.25 2.64
N GLY A 35 -5.58 7.50 3.04
CA GLY A 35 -6.36 7.89 4.20
C GLY A 35 -7.38 6.84 4.64
N ASN A 36 -8.02 7.14 5.77
CA ASN A 36 -9.17 6.44 6.32
C ASN A 36 -9.74 7.26 7.49
N SER A 37 -10.91 6.88 8.01
CA SER A 37 -11.52 7.48 9.21
C SER A 37 -11.60 9.01 9.15
N GLY A 38 -11.86 9.56 7.97
CA GLY A 38 -11.99 11.00 7.75
C GLY A 38 -10.68 11.77 7.61
N ALA A 39 -9.52 11.12 7.74
CA ALA A 39 -8.20 11.72 7.66
C ALA A 39 -7.45 11.30 6.38
N ASP A 40 -6.56 12.16 5.91
CA ASP A 40 -5.67 11.92 4.77
C ASP A 40 -4.24 12.26 5.16
N PHE A 41 -3.28 11.44 4.75
CA PHE A 41 -1.87 11.66 5.05
C PHE A 41 -1.37 13.02 4.58
N SER A 42 -1.84 13.45 3.41
CA SER A 42 -1.42 14.71 2.79
C SER A 42 -2.05 15.96 3.39
N ASP A 43 -2.98 15.83 4.35
CA ASP A 43 -3.53 16.98 5.08
C ASP A 43 -2.47 17.68 5.96
N GLY A 44 -1.38 16.98 6.30
CA GLY A 44 -0.40 17.47 7.25
C GLY A 44 -0.95 17.58 8.68
N ASP A 45 -2.06 16.88 8.99
CA ASP A 45 -2.67 16.78 10.32
C ASP A 45 -2.09 15.57 11.05
N TYR A 46 -1.36 15.84 12.14
CA TYR A 46 -0.75 14.77 12.93
C TYR A 46 -1.77 13.90 13.66
N ASP A 47 -2.82 14.50 14.23
CA ASP A 47 -3.88 13.77 14.92
C ASP A 47 -4.67 12.90 13.92
N GLY A 48 -4.85 13.39 12.70
CA GLY A 48 -5.38 12.63 11.58
C GLY A 48 -4.54 11.40 11.28
N LEU A 49 -3.23 11.55 11.20
CA LEU A 49 -2.31 10.44 10.96
C LEU A 49 -2.34 9.39 12.09
N ILE A 50 -2.50 9.80 13.35
CA ILE A 50 -2.73 8.88 14.48
C ILE A 50 -4.06 8.12 14.31
N ARG A 51 -5.16 8.81 13.94
CA ARG A 51 -6.45 8.15 13.69
C ARG A 51 -6.32 7.10 12.60
N MET A 52 -5.65 7.44 11.49
CA MET A 52 -5.36 6.49 10.41
C MET A 52 -4.61 5.26 10.91
N ALA A 53 -3.54 5.45 11.66
CA ALA A 53 -2.72 4.37 12.18
C ALA A 53 -3.48 3.45 13.15
N ARG A 54 -4.38 4.00 13.97
CA ARG A 54 -5.26 3.22 14.86
C ARG A 54 -6.28 2.41 14.08
N TYR A 55 -6.96 3.03 13.12
CA TYR A 55 -7.91 2.33 12.26
C TYR A 55 -7.26 1.16 11.54
N LEU A 56 -6.08 1.36 10.95
CA LEU A 56 -5.32 0.31 10.27
C LEU A 56 -5.03 -0.85 11.22
N ALA A 57 -4.48 -0.56 12.41
CA ALA A 57 -4.17 -1.58 13.41
C ALA A 57 -5.42 -2.38 13.82
N GLN A 58 -6.53 -1.69 14.05
CA GLN A 58 -7.82 -2.32 14.41
C GLN A 58 -8.37 -3.21 13.30
N ASN A 59 -8.01 -2.97 12.04
CA ASN A 59 -8.40 -3.76 10.88
C ASN A 59 -7.31 -4.75 10.43
N GLY A 60 -6.38 -5.14 11.32
CA GLY A 60 -5.37 -6.17 11.05
C GLY A 60 -4.18 -5.70 10.22
N VAL A 61 -4.13 -4.43 9.80
CA VAL A 61 -2.98 -3.81 9.14
C VAL A 61 -2.05 -3.29 10.22
N THR A 62 -1.02 -4.06 10.56
CA THR A 62 -0.12 -3.74 11.69
C THR A 62 1.08 -2.89 11.29
N SER A 63 1.31 -2.74 10.00
CA SER A 63 2.38 -1.90 9.44
C SER A 63 1.89 -1.19 8.18
N PHE A 64 2.31 0.05 7.96
CA PHE A 64 1.89 0.80 6.78
C PHE A 64 2.94 1.81 6.30
N ALA A 65 2.90 2.11 5.02
CA ALA A 65 3.55 3.24 4.38
C ALA A 65 2.45 4.09 3.73
N PRO A 66 2.10 5.26 4.30
CA PRO A 66 1.10 6.11 3.70
C PRO A 66 1.60 6.68 2.36
N ALA A 67 0.68 6.86 1.41
CA ALA A 67 0.94 7.46 0.12
C ALA A 67 0.58 8.95 0.14
N SER A 68 1.46 9.80 -0.41
CA SER A 68 1.15 11.22 -0.61
C SER A 68 0.33 11.42 -1.89
N MET A 69 -0.28 12.60 -2.01
CA MET A 69 -0.91 13.07 -3.24
C MET A 69 0.03 14.00 -4.02
N THR A 70 -0.30 14.26 -5.29
CA THR A 70 0.33 15.33 -6.08
C THR A 70 -0.07 16.70 -5.52
N LEU A 71 0.83 17.31 -4.74
CA LEU A 71 0.62 18.55 -4.00
C LEU A 71 1.87 19.44 -4.04
N PRO A 72 1.78 20.73 -3.65
CA PRO A 72 2.95 21.60 -3.50
C PRO A 72 3.97 21.02 -2.52
N TYR A 73 5.26 21.16 -2.81
CA TYR A 73 6.35 20.57 -2.03
C TYR A 73 6.32 20.91 -0.53
N HIS A 74 5.91 22.13 -0.17
CA HIS A 74 5.82 22.52 1.24
C HIS A 74 4.72 21.75 2.01
N VAL A 75 3.65 21.34 1.32
CA VAL A 75 2.59 20.51 1.91
C VAL A 75 3.10 19.09 2.11
N LEU A 76 3.77 18.52 1.08
CA LEU A 76 4.42 17.22 1.18
C LEU A 76 5.45 17.16 2.32
N GLU A 77 6.29 18.20 2.43
CA GLU A 77 7.29 18.30 3.49
C GLU A 77 6.66 18.26 4.89
N MET A 78 5.52 18.92 5.08
CA MET A 78 4.79 18.91 6.34
C MET A 78 4.24 17.51 6.67
N ALA A 79 3.60 16.84 5.70
CA ALA A 79 3.11 15.49 5.87
C ALA A 79 4.26 14.50 6.20
N PHE A 80 5.40 14.62 5.51
CA PHE A 80 6.56 13.76 5.74
C PHE A 80 7.21 14.00 7.12
N LYS A 81 7.24 15.22 7.62
CA LYS A 81 7.68 15.53 8.99
C LYS A 81 6.76 14.88 10.04
N ASN A 82 5.44 14.88 9.79
CA ASN A 82 4.49 14.18 10.67
C ASN A 82 4.72 12.66 10.68
N ALA A 83 5.06 12.07 9.53
CA ALA A 83 5.44 10.66 9.45
C ALA A 83 6.71 10.37 10.28
N VAL A 84 7.73 11.24 10.19
CA VAL A 84 8.95 11.13 11.03
C VAL A 84 8.59 11.16 12.51
N TRP A 85 7.71 12.06 12.89
CA TRP A 85 7.28 12.18 14.28
C TRP A 85 6.52 10.92 14.74
N LEU A 86 5.52 10.46 13.97
CA LEU A 86 4.79 9.21 14.27
C LEU A 86 5.74 8.01 14.43
N LYS A 87 6.73 7.91 13.55
CA LYS A 87 7.75 6.85 13.59
C LYS A 87 8.57 6.86 14.87
N ASN A 88 8.86 8.03 15.42
CA ASN A 88 9.67 8.21 16.63
C ASN A 88 8.83 8.01 17.88
N GLU A 89 7.66 8.61 17.97
CA GLU A 89 6.78 8.56 19.14
C GLU A 89 6.12 7.20 19.38
N LYS A 90 5.85 6.46 18.32
CA LYS A 90 5.22 5.12 18.38
C LYS A 90 4.02 5.07 19.32
N PRO A 91 2.96 5.85 19.05
CA PRO A 91 1.79 5.86 19.91
C PRO A 91 1.22 4.45 20.09
N ARG A 92 0.66 4.19 21.26
CA ARG A 92 0.03 2.88 21.54
C ARG A 92 -1.14 2.63 20.60
N GLU A 93 -1.37 1.35 20.27
CA GLU A 93 -2.49 0.89 19.45
C GLU A 93 -2.48 1.43 18.00
N CYS A 94 -1.36 1.95 17.55
CA CYS A 94 -1.17 2.44 16.19
C CYS A 94 -0.36 1.43 15.37
N ALA A 95 -0.76 1.21 14.12
CA ALA A 95 0.05 0.47 13.16
C ALA A 95 1.44 1.09 13.02
N ASN A 96 2.46 0.25 12.82
CA ASN A 96 3.83 0.70 12.70
C ASN A 96 4.04 1.41 11.35
N LEU A 97 4.46 2.67 11.36
CA LEU A 97 4.87 3.36 10.14
C LEU A 97 6.20 2.77 9.67
N VAL A 98 6.22 2.16 8.48
CA VAL A 98 7.41 1.48 7.94
C VAL A 98 8.08 2.25 6.80
N GLY A 99 7.41 3.22 6.23
CA GLY A 99 7.92 4.08 5.17
C GLY A 99 6.89 5.11 4.74
N ILE A 100 7.15 5.75 3.61
CA ILE A 100 6.27 6.64 2.86
C ILE A 100 6.35 6.21 1.40
N GLN A 101 5.23 6.16 0.70
CA GLN A 101 5.19 6.18 -0.75
C GLN A 101 4.96 7.62 -1.21
N MET A 102 5.92 8.16 -1.95
CA MET A 102 5.78 9.47 -2.57
C MET A 102 5.09 9.29 -3.92
N GLU A 103 3.77 9.36 -3.91
CA GLU A 103 2.92 9.24 -5.09
C GLU A 103 2.69 10.63 -5.71
N GLY A 104 3.44 10.91 -6.76
CA GLY A 104 3.51 12.22 -7.42
C GLY A 104 4.59 13.14 -6.83
N PRO A 105 4.82 14.28 -7.49
CA PRO A 105 4.06 14.89 -8.60
C PRO A 105 4.56 14.55 -10.03
N PHE A 106 5.41 13.57 -10.23
CA PHE A 106 6.10 13.27 -11.48
C PHE A 106 5.27 12.38 -12.41
N PHE A 107 4.07 12.83 -12.79
CA PHE A 107 3.06 12.04 -13.48
C PHE A 107 2.67 12.60 -14.84
N SER A 108 2.17 11.71 -15.70
CA SER A 108 1.60 12.06 -16.99
C SER A 108 0.26 12.79 -16.83
N GLU A 109 0.10 13.93 -17.50
CA GLU A 109 -1.18 14.64 -17.53
C GLU A 109 -2.31 13.76 -18.09
N LYS A 110 -1.99 12.90 -19.07
CA LYS A 110 -2.95 11.98 -19.69
C LYS A 110 -3.42 10.88 -18.74
N LYS A 111 -2.61 10.52 -17.74
CA LYS A 111 -2.83 9.41 -16.81
C LYS A 111 -2.89 9.87 -15.36
N LYS A 112 -3.14 11.14 -15.12
CA LYS A 112 -3.19 11.70 -13.77
C LYS A 112 -4.27 11.09 -12.87
N GLY A 113 -5.34 10.49 -13.45
CA GLY A 113 -6.44 9.95 -12.65
C GLY A 113 -7.04 11.01 -11.74
N ALA A 114 -7.14 10.73 -10.46
CA ALA A 114 -7.64 11.65 -9.44
C ALA A 114 -6.57 12.63 -8.89
N GLN A 115 -5.34 12.63 -9.43
CA GLN A 115 -4.31 13.58 -9.05
C GLN A 115 -4.63 14.99 -9.59
N ASN A 116 -4.26 16.04 -8.85
CA ASN A 116 -4.51 17.42 -9.27
C ASN A 116 -3.49 17.86 -10.33
N GLY A 117 -3.94 18.02 -11.58
CA GLY A 117 -3.09 18.39 -12.71
C GLY A 117 -2.31 19.70 -12.54
N SER A 118 -2.83 20.64 -11.72
CA SER A 118 -2.14 21.93 -11.48
C SER A 118 -0.80 21.78 -10.75
N TYR A 119 -0.57 20.65 -10.08
CA TYR A 119 0.65 20.41 -9.30
C TYR A 119 1.58 19.40 -9.94
N LEU A 120 1.25 18.88 -11.12
CA LEU A 120 2.15 18.00 -11.86
C LEU A 120 3.46 18.67 -12.20
N LYS A 121 4.55 17.93 -12.12
CA LYS A 121 5.92 18.39 -12.38
C LYS A 121 6.67 17.37 -13.23
N LEU A 122 7.66 17.84 -13.95
CA LEU A 122 8.68 16.97 -14.48
C LEU A 122 9.55 16.43 -13.35
N PRO A 123 10.19 15.25 -13.51
CA PRO A 123 11.10 14.68 -12.53
C PRO A 123 12.21 15.68 -12.13
N ASP A 124 12.29 15.97 -10.83
CA ASP A 124 13.18 16.98 -10.25
C ASP A 124 13.97 16.34 -9.09
N ILE A 125 15.26 16.09 -9.37
CA ILE A 125 16.18 15.44 -8.42
C ILE A 125 16.39 16.29 -7.18
N GLU A 126 16.55 17.63 -7.33
CA GLU A 126 16.82 18.51 -6.20
C GLU A 126 15.62 18.61 -5.24
N ALA A 127 14.42 18.73 -5.81
CA ALA A 127 13.19 18.75 -5.03
C ALA A 127 12.96 17.41 -4.32
N PHE A 128 13.16 16.30 -5.01
CA PHE A 128 13.08 14.96 -4.42
C PHE A 128 14.10 14.78 -3.28
N GLN A 129 15.36 15.16 -3.48
CA GLN A 129 16.40 15.04 -2.45
C GLN A 129 16.03 15.83 -1.17
N LYS A 130 15.52 17.06 -1.32
CA LYS A 130 15.05 17.86 -0.18
C LYS A 130 13.93 17.18 0.60
N LEU A 131 12.96 16.60 -0.11
CA LEU A 131 11.86 15.84 0.51
C LEU A 131 12.35 14.55 1.17
N TYR A 132 13.26 13.82 0.51
CA TYR A 132 13.89 12.62 1.07
C TYR A 132 14.65 12.94 2.38
N ASP A 133 15.43 14.01 2.40
CA ASP A 133 16.18 14.45 3.58
C ASP A 133 15.25 14.89 4.71
N SER A 134 14.18 15.64 4.39
CA SER A 134 13.19 16.09 5.37
C SER A 134 12.42 14.92 5.97
N SER A 135 12.19 13.87 5.21
CA SER A 135 11.58 12.61 5.65
C SER A 135 12.52 11.73 6.48
N LYS A 136 13.78 12.13 6.66
CA LYS A 136 14.83 11.32 7.32
C LYS A 136 14.98 9.92 6.68
N GLY A 137 14.83 9.84 5.35
CA GLY A 137 14.92 8.61 4.59
C GLY A 137 13.70 7.68 4.75
N LEU A 138 12.57 8.19 5.19
CA LEU A 138 11.34 7.40 5.27
C LEU A 138 10.66 7.21 3.91
N ILE A 139 10.98 7.99 2.87
CA ILE A 139 10.51 7.67 1.52
C ILE A 139 11.12 6.34 1.10
N ARG A 140 10.29 5.31 0.99
CA ARG A 140 10.66 3.96 0.61
C ARG A 140 10.32 3.64 -0.84
N ILE A 141 9.33 4.34 -1.37
CA ILE A 141 8.91 4.25 -2.77
C ILE A 141 8.72 5.68 -3.28
N VAL A 142 9.19 5.96 -4.49
CA VAL A 142 8.88 7.18 -5.23
C VAL A 142 8.37 6.80 -6.61
N ASP A 143 7.30 7.46 -7.03
CA ASP A 143 6.60 7.16 -8.27
C ASP A 143 6.99 8.13 -9.38
N VAL A 144 7.13 7.62 -10.61
CA VAL A 144 7.46 8.39 -11.80
C VAL A 144 6.76 7.83 -13.04
N ALA A 145 6.25 8.70 -13.91
CA ALA A 145 5.79 8.33 -15.24
C ALA A 145 7.01 8.20 -16.17
N ALA A 146 7.16 7.03 -16.81
CA ALA A 146 8.38 6.65 -17.51
C ALA A 146 8.64 7.46 -18.80
N GLU A 147 7.58 7.97 -19.43
CA GLU A 147 7.67 8.79 -20.65
C GLU A 147 8.10 10.24 -20.42
N LEU A 148 8.16 10.69 -19.16
CA LEU A 148 8.50 12.08 -18.88
C LEU A 148 9.97 12.39 -19.15
N SER A 149 10.23 13.57 -19.70
CA SER A 149 11.59 14.06 -19.85
C SER A 149 12.31 14.09 -18.50
N GLY A 150 13.49 13.47 -18.45
CA GLY A 150 14.28 13.34 -17.22
C GLY A 150 13.96 12.12 -16.35
N ALA A 151 12.95 11.29 -16.69
CA ALA A 151 12.56 10.12 -15.89
C ALA A 151 13.72 9.13 -15.70
N GLU A 152 14.49 8.83 -16.75
CA GLU A 152 15.64 7.95 -16.67
C GLU A 152 16.72 8.47 -15.70
N THR A 153 17.10 9.73 -15.85
CA THR A 153 18.13 10.36 -14.97
C THR A 153 17.67 10.46 -13.53
N PHE A 154 16.40 10.83 -13.32
CA PHE A 154 15.77 10.84 -12.01
C PHE A 154 15.79 9.45 -11.38
N THR A 155 15.40 8.44 -12.13
CA THR A 155 15.37 7.04 -11.66
C THR A 155 16.76 6.56 -11.25
N LYS A 156 17.80 6.84 -12.03
CA LYS A 156 19.19 6.50 -11.67
C LYS A 156 19.62 7.09 -10.34
N HIS A 157 19.20 8.32 -10.04
CA HIS A 157 19.49 8.95 -8.77
C HIS A 157 18.62 8.35 -7.64
N ALA A 158 17.30 8.34 -7.80
CA ALA A 158 16.37 7.95 -6.76
C ALA A 158 16.52 6.45 -6.35
N ALA A 159 16.87 5.57 -7.29
CA ALA A 159 17.12 4.15 -7.06
C ALA A 159 18.30 3.87 -6.11
N THR A 160 19.18 4.84 -5.89
CA THR A 160 20.26 4.75 -4.87
C THR A 160 19.75 4.97 -3.44
N LEU A 161 18.55 5.52 -3.28
CA LEU A 161 17.98 5.95 -2.01
C LEU A 161 16.75 5.14 -1.59
N CYS A 162 15.88 4.81 -2.56
CA CYS A 162 14.63 4.10 -2.33
C CYS A 162 14.21 3.31 -3.58
N LYS A 163 13.10 2.57 -3.52
CA LYS A 163 12.49 1.98 -4.71
C LYS A 163 11.90 3.06 -5.60
N VAL A 164 12.10 2.91 -6.91
CA VAL A 164 11.40 3.70 -7.92
C VAL A 164 10.32 2.85 -8.55
N ALA A 165 9.09 3.37 -8.59
CA ALA A 165 7.96 2.74 -9.22
C ALA A 165 7.51 3.51 -10.46
N ILE A 166 7.12 2.78 -11.51
CA ILE A 166 6.43 3.35 -12.66
C ILE A 166 4.95 3.47 -12.32
N ALA A 167 4.43 4.70 -12.41
CA ALA A 167 3.06 5.03 -12.00
C ALA A 167 2.49 6.15 -12.87
N HIS A 168 1.15 6.23 -12.97
CA HIS A 168 0.45 7.32 -13.65
C HIS A 168 1.09 7.71 -14.99
N THR A 169 1.29 6.73 -15.85
CA THR A 169 2.14 6.78 -17.03
C THR A 169 1.36 6.42 -18.30
N ASP A 170 1.65 7.07 -19.41
CA ASP A 170 1.18 6.69 -20.75
C ASP A 170 2.31 6.04 -21.57
N CYS A 171 3.33 5.53 -20.89
CA CYS A 171 4.55 5.04 -21.53
C CYS A 171 4.32 3.79 -22.38
N THR A 172 5.18 3.68 -23.37
CA THR A 172 5.36 2.48 -24.19
C THR A 172 6.14 1.40 -23.43
N TYR A 173 6.26 0.22 -24.04
CA TYR A 173 7.11 -0.85 -23.52
C TYR A 173 8.59 -0.42 -23.45
N ASP A 174 9.11 0.21 -24.51
CA ASP A 174 10.53 0.60 -24.60
C ASP A 174 10.88 1.72 -23.60
N GLU A 175 9.97 2.68 -23.36
CA GLU A 175 10.16 3.71 -22.33
C GLU A 175 10.16 3.09 -20.92
N ALA A 176 9.28 2.13 -20.66
CA ALA A 176 9.30 1.39 -19.40
C ALA A 176 10.60 0.61 -19.20
N GLU A 177 11.09 -0.08 -20.26
CA GLU A 177 12.37 -0.80 -20.24
C GLU A 177 13.53 0.14 -19.89
N THR A 178 13.57 1.35 -20.48
CA THR A 178 14.58 2.37 -20.20
C THR A 178 14.61 2.75 -18.72
N VAL A 179 13.44 2.95 -18.12
CA VAL A 179 13.32 3.33 -16.71
C VAL A 179 13.60 2.13 -15.78
N PHE A 180 13.23 0.92 -16.17
CA PHE A 180 13.64 -0.29 -15.43
C PHE A 180 15.16 -0.51 -15.49
N ASP A 181 15.81 -0.30 -16.64
CA ASP A 181 17.27 -0.39 -16.76
C ASP A 181 17.97 0.70 -15.92
N ALA A 182 17.32 1.84 -15.73
CA ALA A 182 17.80 2.90 -14.85
C ALA A 182 17.65 2.57 -13.34
N GLY A 183 16.96 1.47 -12.97
CA GLY A 183 16.84 0.99 -11.59
C GLY A 183 15.43 0.98 -10.99
N ALA A 184 14.41 1.37 -11.75
CA ALA A 184 13.02 1.13 -11.29
C ALA A 184 12.78 -0.37 -11.10
N SER A 185 11.96 -0.71 -10.11
CA SER A 185 11.72 -2.12 -9.77
C SER A 185 10.33 -2.38 -9.19
N HIS A 186 9.40 -1.45 -9.45
CA HIS A 186 8.04 -1.53 -8.95
C HIS A 186 7.04 -0.95 -9.96
N LEU A 187 5.79 -1.42 -9.91
CA LEU A 187 4.65 -0.87 -10.65
C LEU A 187 3.57 -0.53 -9.63
N THR A 188 3.16 0.70 -9.59
CA THR A 188 2.11 1.19 -8.69
C THR A 188 0.73 0.82 -9.25
N HIS A 189 -0.20 0.39 -8.39
CA HIS A 189 -1.62 0.04 -8.67
C HIS A 189 -1.88 -0.46 -10.10
N LEU A 190 -1.29 -1.62 -10.42
CA LEU A 190 -1.29 -2.27 -11.75
C LEU A 190 -2.65 -2.15 -12.46
N PHE A 191 -2.65 -1.81 -13.74
CA PHE A 191 -3.77 -1.49 -14.63
C PHE A 191 -4.38 -0.10 -14.44
N ASN A 192 -4.29 0.51 -13.26
CA ASN A 192 -4.89 1.82 -13.00
C ASN A 192 -3.92 2.93 -13.42
N ALA A 193 -4.44 3.95 -14.08
CA ALA A 193 -3.67 5.10 -14.57
C ALA A 193 -2.45 4.73 -15.42
N MET A 194 -2.53 3.62 -16.20
CA MET A 194 -1.50 3.20 -17.16
C MET A 194 -2.13 2.55 -18.40
N PRO A 195 -1.38 2.33 -19.50
CA PRO A 195 -1.88 1.56 -20.64
C PRO A 195 -2.14 0.10 -20.25
N GLY A 196 -3.27 -0.45 -20.71
CA GLY A 196 -3.54 -1.88 -20.60
C GLY A 196 -2.64 -2.73 -21.51
N ILE A 197 -2.61 -4.05 -21.28
CA ILE A 197 -1.87 -4.97 -22.14
C ILE A 197 -2.55 -5.09 -23.49
N HIS A 198 -1.86 -4.69 -24.55
CA HIS A 198 -2.27 -4.92 -25.91
C HIS A 198 -1.23 -5.81 -26.60
N HIS A 199 -1.67 -6.81 -27.40
CA HIS A 199 -0.82 -7.85 -27.97
C HIS A 199 0.36 -7.36 -28.86
N ARG A 200 0.34 -6.11 -29.30
CA ARG A 200 1.43 -5.45 -30.04
C ARG A 200 2.01 -4.24 -29.31
N LYS A 201 1.42 -3.83 -28.19
CA LYS A 201 1.85 -2.68 -27.37
C LYS A 201 1.63 -3.05 -25.91
N PRO A 202 2.45 -3.93 -25.32
CA PRO A 202 2.20 -4.46 -23.99
C PRO A 202 2.42 -3.45 -22.85
N GLY A 203 3.01 -2.31 -23.15
CA GLY A 203 3.20 -1.20 -22.20
C GLY A 203 4.05 -1.56 -20.98
N PRO A 204 3.93 -0.77 -19.89
CA PRO A 204 4.71 -0.99 -18.68
C PRO A 204 4.40 -2.33 -18.00
N ILE A 205 3.17 -2.85 -18.15
CA ILE A 205 2.76 -4.13 -17.56
C ILE A 205 3.53 -5.28 -18.23
N GLY A 206 3.63 -5.27 -19.56
CA GLY A 206 4.40 -6.25 -20.31
C GLY A 206 5.88 -6.21 -19.90
N ALA A 207 6.50 -5.04 -19.98
CA ALA A 207 7.90 -4.85 -19.62
C ALA A 207 8.20 -5.32 -18.18
N GLY A 208 7.38 -4.90 -17.20
CA GLY A 208 7.58 -5.31 -15.79
C GLY A 208 7.35 -6.80 -15.54
N SER A 209 6.44 -7.44 -16.29
CA SER A 209 6.15 -8.87 -16.10
C SER A 209 7.33 -9.78 -16.47
N GLU A 210 8.13 -9.39 -17.45
CA GLU A 210 9.30 -10.14 -17.93
C GLU A 210 10.52 -10.00 -17.00
N ARG A 211 10.53 -8.99 -16.13
CA ARG A 211 11.65 -8.69 -15.21
C ARG A 211 11.41 -9.30 -13.83
N LYS A 212 12.18 -10.33 -13.47
CA LYS A 212 12.05 -11.07 -12.20
C LYS A 212 12.15 -10.19 -10.95
N GLY A 213 12.86 -9.07 -11.02
CA GLY A 213 13.05 -8.13 -9.89
C GLY A 213 11.93 -7.12 -9.72
N VAL A 214 11.00 -7.01 -10.68
CA VAL A 214 9.90 -6.04 -10.63
C VAL A 214 8.71 -6.62 -9.88
N THR A 215 8.25 -5.91 -8.86
CA THR A 215 7.03 -6.17 -8.10
C THR A 215 5.90 -5.26 -8.60
N ALA A 216 4.63 -5.63 -8.34
CA ALA A 216 3.48 -4.85 -8.77
C ALA A 216 2.43 -4.75 -7.67
N GLU A 217 1.95 -3.54 -7.42
CA GLU A 217 0.81 -3.30 -6.54
C GLU A 217 -0.51 -3.67 -7.25
N LEU A 218 -1.50 -4.08 -6.48
CA LEU A 218 -2.81 -4.44 -7.01
C LEU A 218 -3.92 -4.09 -6.01
N ILE A 219 -4.87 -3.28 -6.43
CA ILE A 219 -6.10 -3.00 -5.68
C ILE A 219 -7.08 -4.15 -5.94
N CYS A 220 -7.42 -4.90 -4.89
CA CYS A 220 -8.24 -6.10 -5.03
C CYS A 220 -9.62 -5.91 -4.39
N ASP A 221 -10.31 -4.83 -4.71
CA ASP A 221 -11.64 -4.50 -4.21
C ASP A 221 -12.78 -5.01 -5.13
N GLY A 222 -12.43 -5.49 -6.33
CA GLY A 222 -13.39 -5.94 -7.36
C GLY A 222 -14.05 -4.80 -8.14
N LEU A 223 -13.66 -3.54 -7.88
CA LEU A 223 -14.14 -2.34 -8.55
C LEU A 223 -13.07 -1.75 -9.49
N HIS A 224 -11.84 -1.59 -8.98
CA HIS A 224 -10.70 -1.08 -9.74
C HIS A 224 -10.20 -2.08 -10.77
N VAL A 225 -10.19 -3.36 -10.43
CA VAL A 225 -9.68 -4.43 -11.28
C VAL A 225 -10.67 -5.60 -11.30
N HIS A 226 -11.07 -6.00 -12.50
CA HIS A 226 -11.97 -7.14 -12.68
C HIS A 226 -11.32 -8.45 -12.17
N PRO A 227 -12.07 -9.38 -11.54
CA PRO A 227 -11.50 -10.62 -10.98
C PRO A 227 -10.65 -11.44 -11.95
N SER A 228 -10.99 -11.47 -13.26
CA SER A 228 -10.15 -12.17 -14.25
C SER A 228 -8.80 -11.49 -14.46
N ALA A 229 -8.73 -10.15 -14.43
CA ALA A 229 -7.48 -9.40 -14.54
C ALA A 229 -6.63 -9.55 -13.27
N ILE A 230 -7.27 -9.64 -12.08
CA ILE A 230 -6.59 -10.00 -10.84
C ILE A 230 -5.89 -11.35 -10.98
N ARG A 231 -6.59 -12.38 -11.44
CA ARG A 231 -5.97 -13.70 -11.67
C ARG A 231 -4.85 -13.68 -12.73
N MET A 232 -4.97 -12.81 -13.75
CA MET A 232 -3.90 -12.58 -14.73
C MET A 232 -2.68 -11.93 -14.08
N ALA A 233 -2.86 -10.92 -13.24
CA ALA A 233 -1.77 -10.27 -12.53
C ALA A 233 -0.94 -11.26 -11.71
N PHE A 234 -1.59 -12.17 -10.96
CA PHE A 234 -0.89 -13.20 -10.20
C PHE A 234 -0.13 -14.21 -11.08
N LYS A 235 -0.56 -14.43 -12.32
CA LYS A 235 0.18 -15.26 -13.29
C LYS A 235 1.34 -14.53 -13.94
N LEU A 236 1.20 -13.23 -14.21
CA LEU A 236 2.24 -12.38 -14.79
C LEU A 236 3.35 -12.06 -13.78
N PHE A 237 2.98 -11.90 -12.51
CA PHE A 237 3.89 -11.55 -11.41
C PHE A 237 3.90 -12.61 -10.31
N PRO A 238 4.28 -13.88 -10.59
CA PRO A 238 4.24 -14.95 -9.59
C PRO A 238 5.14 -14.64 -8.39
N GLY A 239 4.54 -14.58 -7.18
CA GLY A 239 5.26 -14.23 -5.94
C GLY A 239 5.73 -12.76 -5.85
N ARG A 240 5.21 -11.87 -6.72
CA ARG A 240 5.64 -10.47 -6.83
C ARG A 240 4.48 -9.46 -6.80
N VAL A 241 3.25 -9.92 -6.56
CA VAL A 241 2.09 -9.04 -6.37
C VAL A 241 2.06 -8.55 -4.94
N CYS A 242 1.94 -7.23 -4.76
CA CYS A 242 1.66 -6.57 -3.49
C CYS A 242 0.19 -6.15 -3.50
N LEU A 243 -0.64 -6.72 -2.64
CA LEU A 243 -1.97 -6.17 -2.42
C LEU A 243 -1.83 -4.86 -1.66
N ILE A 244 -2.59 -3.86 -2.08
CA ILE A 244 -2.68 -2.54 -1.48
C ILE A 244 -4.16 -2.16 -1.31
N SER A 245 -4.43 -1.23 -0.41
CA SER A 245 -5.78 -0.68 -0.30
C SER A 245 -6.03 0.47 -1.26
N ASP A 246 -5.05 1.32 -1.47
CA ASP A 246 -5.24 2.63 -2.13
C ASP A 246 -6.44 3.38 -1.53
N ALA A 247 -6.57 3.26 -0.19
CA ALA A 247 -7.72 3.76 0.54
C ALA A 247 -7.66 5.28 0.68
N LEU A 248 -8.84 5.91 0.53
CA LEU A 248 -9.03 7.34 0.73
C LEU A 248 -9.58 7.62 2.13
N ARG A 249 -9.60 8.91 2.54
CA ARG A 249 -10.19 9.35 3.83
C ARG A 249 -11.60 8.84 4.10
N CYS A 250 -12.36 8.52 3.04
CA CYS A 250 -13.70 7.98 3.16
C CYS A 250 -13.74 6.48 3.52
N CYS A 251 -12.62 5.77 3.54
CA CYS A 251 -12.55 4.41 4.02
C CYS A 251 -12.93 4.35 5.51
N GLY A 252 -13.88 3.47 5.85
CA GLY A 252 -14.45 3.38 7.20
C GLY A 252 -15.43 4.48 7.57
N MET A 253 -15.90 5.25 6.58
CA MET A 253 -16.85 6.35 6.76
C MET A 253 -18.17 6.06 6.03
N PRO A 254 -19.31 6.68 6.44
CA PRO A 254 -20.58 6.53 5.73
C PRO A 254 -20.54 7.19 4.33
N ASP A 255 -21.51 6.83 3.48
CA ASP A 255 -21.73 7.52 2.21
C ASP A 255 -21.84 9.03 2.42
N GLY A 256 -21.21 9.81 1.54
CA GLY A 256 -21.16 11.26 1.69
C GLY A 256 -20.13 11.94 0.80
N LYS A 257 -19.90 13.21 1.08
CA LYS A 257 -18.96 14.07 0.36
C LYS A 257 -17.68 14.22 1.18
N TYR A 258 -16.55 14.00 0.52
CA TYR A 258 -15.19 14.03 1.07
C TYR A 258 -14.27 14.85 0.18
N THR A 259 -12.98 14.89 0.47
CA THR A 259 -11.98 15.58 -0.34
C THR A 259 -10.75 14.69 -0.57
N LEU A 260 -10.06 14.89 -1.69
CA LEU A 260 -8.80 14.26 -2.04
C LEU A 260 -7.90 15.26 -2.78
N GLY A 261 -6.76 15.63 -2.22
CA GLY A 261 -5.86 16.60 -2.85
C GLY A 261 -6.53 17.94 -3.22
N GLY A 262 -7.51 18.39 -2.41
CA GLY A 262 -8.29 19.60 -2.65
C GLY A 262 -9.46 19.42 -3.63
N GLN A 263 -9.69 18.24 -4.18
CA GLN A 263 -10.83 17.93 -5.07
C GLN A 263 -11.97 17.27 -4.28
N GLU A 264 -13.21 17.46 -4.74
CA GLU A 264 -14.38 16.82 -4.14
C GLU A 264 -14.48 15.36 -4.56
N VAL A 265 -14.73 14.49 -3.59
CA VAL A 265 -14.95 13.05 -3.77
C VAL A 265 -16.31 12.67 -3.19
N PHE A 266 -17.08 11.91 -3.91
CA PHE A 266 -18.37 11.40 -3.50
C PHE A 266 -18.27 9.90 -3.25
N LEU A 267 -18.46 9.48 -1.99
CA LEU A 267 -18.61 8.08 -1.63
C LEU A 267 -20.08 7.70 -1.75
N LYS A 268 -20.37 6.69 -2.56
CA LYS A 268 -21.72 6.12 -2.70
C LYS A 268 -21.62 4.61 -2.91
N ASN A 269 -22.29 3.85 -2.05
CA ASN A 269 -22.30 2.38 -2.11
C ASN A 269 -20.88 1.77 -2.18
N GLY A 270 -19.96 2.30 -1.35
CA GLY A 270 -18.58 1.83 -1.30
C GLY A 270 -17.68 2.24 -2.49
N VAL A 271 -18.18 3.08 -3.41
CA VAL A 271 -17.41 3.57 -4.56
C VAL A 271 -17.14 5.06 -4.42
N ALA A 272 -15.85 5.44 -4.37
CA ALA A 272 -15.40 6.83 -4.32
C ALA A 272 -15.16 7.38 -5.74
N ARG A 273 -15.79 8.51 -6.09
CA ARG A 273 -15.65 9.14 -7.41
C ARG A 273 -15.48 10.64 -7.31
N LEU A 274 -14.72 11.21 -8.25
CA LEU A 274 -14.71 12.63 -8.52
C LEU A 274 -16.05 13.08 -9.17
N ALA A 275 -16.28 14.37 -9.24
CA ALA A 275 -17.50 14.95 -9.84
C ALA A 275 -17.69 14.57 -11.32
N ASP A 276 -16.62 14.32 -12.06
CA ASP A 276 -16.63 13.87 -13.46
C ASP A 276 -16.86 12.36 -13.63
N GLY A 277 -17.01 11.62 -12.52
CA GLY A 277 -17.23 10.17 -12.50
C GLY A 277 -15.96 9.32 -12.45
N THR A 278 -14.77 9.92 -12.50
CA THR A 278 -13.49 9.21 -12.35
C THR A 278 -13.44 8.50 -10.98
N ILE A 279 -13.07 7.22 -10.95
CA ILE A 279 -12.80 6.51 -9.69
C ILE A 279 -11.57 7.14 -9.06
N ALA A 280 -11.65 7.43 -7.75
CA ALA A 280 -10.66 8.23 -7.03
C ALA A 280 -10.00 7.43 -5.89
N GLY A 281 -9.41 6.30 -6.18
CA GLY A 281 -8.93 5.36 -5.16
C GLY A 281 -10.05 4.62 -4.45
N SER A 282 -9.75 3.84 -3.41
CA SER A 282 -10.70 2.92 -2.81
C SER A 282 -11.32 3.44 -1.50
N ALA A 283 -12.46 2.86 -1.12
CA ALA A 283 -13.07 3.02 0.19
C ALA A 283 -12.94 1.73 1.03
N THR A 284 -12.06 0.82 0.65
CA THR A 284 -11.82 -0.46 1.31
C THR A 284 -10.50 -0.46 2.09
N ASN A 285 -10.31 -1.43 2.97
CA ASN A 285 -9.05 -1.65 3.66
C ASN A 285 -8.30 -2.86 3.08
N LEU A 286 -7.01 -2.99 3.39
CA LEU A 286 -6.18 -4.08 2.86
C LEU A 286 -6.65 -5.47 3.29
N TYR A 287 -7.24 -5.61 4.48
CA TYR A 287 -7.74 -6.91 4.95
C TYR A 287 -8.86 -7.43 4.05
N ASP A 288 -9.79 -6.54 3.68
CA ASP A 288 -10.88 -6.87 2.76
C ASP A 288 -10.37 -7.14 1.34
N CYS A 289 -9.37 -6.41 0.86
CA CYS A 289 -8.68 -6.70 -0.39
C CYS A 289 -8.08 -8.12 -0.40
N MET A 290 -7.43 -8.52 0.68
CA MET A 290 -6.86 -9.87 0.83
C MET A 290 -7.95 -10.95 0.82
N LYS A 291 -9.06 -10.75 1.54
CA LYS A 291 -10.20 -11.68 1.53
C LYS A 291 -10.79 -11.81 0.13
N LYS A 292 -11.06 -10.68 -0.54
CA LYS A 292 -11.57 -10.66 -1.91
C LYS A 292 -10.64 -11.35 -2.90
N ALA A 293 -9.32 -11.24 -2.73
CA ALA A 293 -8.38 -11.99 -3.57
C ALA A 293 -8.65 -13.49 -3.50
N VAL A 294 -8.90 -14.04 -2.30
CA VAL A 294 -9.26 -15.46 -2.12
C VAL A 294 -10.62 -15.77 -2.76
N GLU A 295 -11.63 -14.92 -2.58
CA GLU A 295 -12.95 -15.05 -3.21
C GLU A 295 -12.85 -15.05 -4.74
N PHE A 296 -11.91 -14.29 -5.31
CA PHE A 296 -11.65 -14.24 -6.75
C PHE A 296 -10.78 -15.37 -7.27
N GLY A 297 -10.43 -16.35 -6.41
CA GLY A 297 -9.76 -17.60 -6.77
C GLY A 297 -8.23 -17.56 -6.66
N ILE A 298 -7.67 -16.59 -5.93
CA ILE A 298 -6.25 -16.62 -5.56
C ILE A 298 -6.06 -17.57 -4.38
N PRO A 299 -5.08 -18.49 -4.42
CA PRO A 299 -4.77 -19.35 -3.28
C PRO A 299 -4.54 -18.53 -1.99
N ARG A 300 -5.10 -19.00 -0.88
CA ARG A 300 -5.06 -18.30 0.41
C ARG A 300 -3.65 -17.86 0.81
N GLU A 301 -2.68 -18.78 0.68
CA GLU A 301 -1.29 -18.49 1.01
C GLU A 301 -0.71 -17.36 0.16
N GLN A 302 -1.02 -17.34 -1.14
CA GLN A 302 -0.57 -16.28 -2.04
C GLN A 302 -1.21 -14.94 -1.69
N ALA A 303 -2.51 -14.93 -1.37
CA ALA A 303 -3.21 -13.70 -0.95
C ALA A 303 -2.62 -13.14 0.35
N VAL A 304 -2.37 -14.00 1.34
CA VAL A 304 -1.74 -13.60 2.60
C VAL A 304 -0.31 -13.10 2.35
N MET A 305 0.51 -13.81 1.59
CA MET A 305 1.88 -13.37 1.27
C MET A 305 1.89 -12.02 0.55
N SER A 306 0.93 -11.79 -0.35
CA SER A 306 0.79 -10.54 -1.12
C SER A 306 0.35 -9.35 -0.25
N ALA A 307 -0.25 -9.59 0.91
CA ALA A 307 -0.63 -8.57 1.88
C ALA A 307 0.33 -8.45 3.09
N THR A 308 1.41 -9.25 3.13
CA THR A 308 2.30 -9.34 4.30
C THR A 308 3.78 -9.27 3.91
N ILE A 309 4.40 -10.42 3.60
CA ILE A 309 5.86 -10.50 3.41
C ILE A 309 6.33 -9.82 2.11
N ILE A 310 5.53 -9.86 1.02
CA ILE A 310 5.93 -9.26 -0.23
C ILE A 310 5.98 -7.73 -0.11
N PRO A 311 4.92 -7.01 0.35
CA PRO A 311 5.02 -5.57 0.57
C PRO A 311 6.05 -5.20 1.64
N ALA A 312 6.24 -6.01 2.71
CA ALA A 312 7.31 -5.78 3.69
C ALA A 312 8.70 -5.81 3.05
N ALA A 313 8.93 -6.70 2.09
CA ALA A 313 10.19 -6.76 1.33
C ALA A 313 10.36 -5.55 0.41
N VAL A 314 9.28 -5.07 -0.22
CA VAL A 314 9.31 -3.88 -1.08
C VAL A 314 9.80 -2.66 -0.32
N VAL A 315 9.28 -2.41 0.88
CA VAL A 315 9.69 -1.25 1.71
C VAL A 315 10.88 -1.52 2.64
N GLY A 316 11.52 -2.69 2.51
CA GLY A 316 12.76 -3.02 3.22
C GLY A 316 12.60 -3.26 4.73
N CYS A 317 11.46 -3.83 5.17
CA CYS A 317 11.21 -4.16 6.58
C CYS A 317 10.87 -5.64 6.84
N ALA A 318 11.11 -6.51 5.86
CA ALA A 318 10.82 -7.94 5.94
C ALA A 318 11.62 -8.69 7.02
N ASP A 319 12.70 -8.10 7.51
CA ASP A 319 13.46 -8.58 8.67
C ASP A 319 12.70 -8.42 10.00
N LYS A 320 11.73 -7.51 10.06
CA LYS A 320 10.99 -7.15 11.29
C LYS A 320 9.53 -7.58 11.28
N VAL A 321 8.87 -7.55 10.12
CA VAL A 321 7.42 -7.78 9.97
C VAL A 321 7.12 -8.66 8.76
N GLY A 322 5.85 -8.97 8.53
CA GLY A 322 5.35 -9.67 7.33
C GLY A 322 5.44 -11.19 7.38
N SER A 323 6.00 -11.79 8.42
CA SER A 323 5.92 -13.23 8.65
C SER A 323 6.03 -13.56 10.15
N ILE A 324 5.50 -14.72 10.55
CA ILE A 324 5.62 -15.26 11.90
C ILE A 324 6.93 -16.03 11.96
N ALA A 325 7.95 -15.43 12.58
CA ALA A 325 9.27 -16.03 12.73
C ALA A 325 9.96 -15.47 13.99
N ALA A 326 10.82 -16.27 14.62
CA ALA A 326 11.56 -15.86 15.80
C ALA A 326 12.35 -14.56 15.56
N GLY A 327 12.28 -13.65 16.54
CA GLY A 327 12.93 -12.34 16.51
C GLY A 327 12.15 -11.23 15.80
N LYS A 328 11.15 -11.54 14.96
CA LYS A 328 10.27 -10.53 14.34
C LYS A 328 9.23 -10.01 15.34
N ASN A 329 8.67 -8.87 15.03
CA ASN A 329 7.57 -8.29 15.81
C ASN A 329 6.40 -9.29 15.90
N ALA A 330 5.85 -9.45 17.10
CA ALA A 330 4.68 -10.30 17.31
C ALA A 330 3.40 -9.58 16.88
N ASP A 331 3.34 -9.29 15.58
CA ASP A 331 2.21 -8.66 14.88
C ASP A 331 1.48 -9.74 14.10
N PHE A 332 0.26 -10.08 14.50
CA PHE A 332 -0.51 -11.15 13.87
C PHE A 332 -2.00 -10.99 14.05
N VAL A 333 -2.74 -11.63 13.16
CA VAL A 333 -4.21 -11.72 13.22
C VAL A 333 -4.60 -13.17 13.38
N VAL A 334 -5.50 -13.43 14.31
CA VAL A 334 -6.20 -14.71 14.45
C VAL A 334 -7.52 -14.61 13.69
N CYS A 335 -7.80 -15.56 12.80
CA CYS A 335 -8.99 -15.57 11.98
C CYS A 335 -9.58 -16.98 11.87
N ASP A 336 -10.84 -17.09 11.44
CA ASP A 336 -11.48 -18.37 11.12
C ASP A 336 -11.07 -18.86 9.71
N GLU A 337 -11.67 -19.97 9.30
CA GLU A 337 -11.44 -20.60 8.00
C GLU A 337 -11.81 -19.72 6.81
N GLN A 338 -12.75 -18.80 6.98
CA GLN A 338 -13.18 -17.83 5.98
C GLN A 338 -12.38 -16.53 6.05
N LEU A 339 -11.28 -16.53 6.81
CA LEU A 339 -10.45 -15.34 7.09
C LEU A 339 -11.24 -14.19 7.76
N ASN A 340 -12.30 -14.48 8.54
CA ASN A 340 -12.90 -13.45 9.34
C ASN A 340 -12.03 -13.21 10.59
N PRO A 341 -11.60 -11.98 10.87
CA PRO A 341 -10.70 -11.71 11.99
C PRO A 341 -11.41 -11.91 13.33
N LYS A 342 -10.75 -12.59 14.24
CA LYS A 342 -11.22 -12.84 15.63
C LYS A 342 -10.45 -12.01 16.63
N SER A 343 -9.17 -11.82 16.42
CA SER A 343 -8.36 -10.95 17.27
C SER A 343 -7.16 -10.42 16.50
N VAL A 344 -6.71 -9.23 16.86
CA VAL A 344 -5.53 -8.57 16.32
C VAL A 344 -4.52 -8.36 17.43
N TYR A 345 -3.29 -8.74 17.19
CA TYR A 345 -2.17 -8.53 18.10
C TYR A 345 -1.13 -7.61 17.45
N LEU A 346 -0.74 -6.59 18.18
CA LEU A 346 0.31 -5.66 17.80
C LEU A 346 1.43 -5.70 18.84
N ASN A 347 2.64 -6.03 18.41
CA ASN A 347 3.78 -6.22 19.31
C ASN A 347 3.49 -7.20 20.46
N GLY A 348 2.71 -8.25 20.20
CA GLY A 348 2.31 -9.25 21.20
C GLY A 348 1.22 -8.81 22.17
N VAL A 349 0.64 -7.62 21.97
CA VAL A 349 -0.47 -7.10 22.80
C VAL A 349 -1.77 -7.21 22.02
N LEU A 350 -2.79 -7.78 22.65
CA LEU A 350 -4.14 -7.87 22.07
C LEU A 350 -4.74 -6.46 21.96
N LEU A 351 -5.07 -6.05 20.73
CA LEU A 351 -5.70 -4.75 20.46
C LEU A 351 -7.24 -4.84 20.52
N LYS A 352 -7.80 -5.91 20.00
CA LYS A 352 -9.24 -6.06 19.82
C LYS A 352 -9.69 -7.45 20.27
N LYS A 353 -10.76 -7.51 21.08
CA LYS A 353 -11.38 -8.77 21.49
C LYS A 353 -12.43 -9.20 20.45
N PRO A 354 -12.75 -10.51 20.37
CA PRO A 354 -13.71 -11.02 19.40
C PRO A 354 -15.10 -10.36 19.45
N SER A 355 -15.54 -9.89 20.63
CA SER A 355 -16.83 -9.20 20.82
C SER A 355 -16.88 -7.75 20.30
N GLU A 356 -15.72 -7.19 19.93
CA GLU A 356 -15.58 -5.80 19.45
C GLU A 356 -15.35 -5.72 17.95
N LEU A 357 -15.35 -6.88 17.28
CA LEU A 357 -15.12 -7.02 15.82
C LEU A 357 -16.46 -7.08 15.06
N SER A 358 -17.44 -6.22 15.39
CA SER A 358 -18.59 -6.04 14.50
C SER A 358 -18.13 -5.25 13.28
N PHE A 359 -17.87 -5.93 12.18
CA PHE A 359 -17.86 -5.33 10.86
C PHE A 359 -19.35 -5.21 10.48
N ASP A 360 -19.97 -4.09 10.79
CA ASP A 360 -21.26 -3.78 10.22
C ASP A 360 -21.06 -3.65 8.70
N SER A 361 -21.70 -4.59 8.02
CA SER A 361 -21.76 -4.72 6.55
C SER A 361 -22.49 -3.56 5.90
#